data_ff1f3e211797733d1722b36b3fc81e93
#
_entry.id   ff1f3e211797733d1722b36b3fc81e93
#
_cell.length_a   1.000
_cell.length_b   1.000
_cell.length_c   1.000
_cell.angle_alpha   90.00
_cell.angle_beta   90.00
_cell.angle_gamma   90.00
#
_symmetry.space_group_name_H-M   'P 1'
#
loop_
_entity.id
_entity.type
_entity.pdbx_description
1 polymer ?
#
loop_
_entity_poly.entity_id
_entity_poly.type
_entity_poly.pdbx_seq_one_letter_code
_entity_poly.pdbx_strand_id
1 'polypeptide(L)'
;MKTFISDLMPSLQRFSKKLDNLTLLTNQHWVIIDDIANNKNLYIFRANNDLLISKNGKVEKARWEYLGNNSLLIERKDETYLFKHGFFDENILALKVDSKDEYAFLINENKYDGELNSIEKVGDFLIKNYIDPQLRQDIEHTTGIIIEQPIEVKLLLMSYETDKGKLEVEQTHNSYPDICVGRRAFLDGSEAPDGKYKLGFLWFVEIKDGLIF
;
A
#
# COMPACT_ATOMS: atom_id res chain seq x y z
N MET A 1 9.01 1.46 5.86
CA MET A 1 8.34 0.17 5.53
C MET A 1 8.12 -0.05 4.03
N LYS A 2 7.73 0.95 3.24
CA LYS A 2 7.66 0.80 1.77
C LYS A 2 8.97 0.29 1.17
N THR A 3 10.10 0.77 1.64
CA THR A 3 11.45 0.31 1.23
C THR A 3 11.66 -1.18 1.54
N PHE A 4 11.24 -1.64 2.71
CA PHE A 4 11.40 -3.04 3.13
C PHE A 4 10.67 -4.03 2.21
N ILE A 5 9.40 -3.75 1.85
CA ILE A 5 8.66 -4.65 0.95
C ILE A 5 9.20 -4.56 -0.47
N SER A 6 9.62 -3.37 -0.94
CA SER A 6 10.30 -3.23 -2.24
C SER A 6 11.55 -4.11 -2.32
N ASP A 7 12.33 -4.19 -1.24
CA ASP A 7 13.53 -5.03 -1.16
C ASP A 7 13.22 -6.54 -1.15
N LEU A 8 12.04 -6.93 -0.68
CA LEU A 8 11.59 -8.33 -0.70
C LEU A 8 11.08 -8.77 -2.07
N MET A 9 10.61 -7.85 -2.93
CA MET A 9 9.98 -8.18 -4.21
C MET A 9 10.85 -9.06 -5.11
N PRO A 10 12.17 -8.84 -5.28
CA PRO A 10 13.01 -9.72 -6.10
C PRO A 10 13.01 -11.18 -5.63
N SER A 11 13.03 -11.40 -4.32
CA SER A 11 13.01 -12.74 -3.72
C SER A 11 11.66 -13.44 -3.87
N LEU A 12 10.57 -12.65 -3.94
CA LEU A 12 9.21 -13.13 -4.06
C LEU A 12 8.83 -13.48 -5.51
N GLN A 13 9.48 -12.87 -6.49
CA GLN A 13 9.13 -13.04 -7.92
C GLN A 13 9.15 -14.49 -8.39
N ARG A 14 10.02 -15.34 -7.83
CA ARG A 14 10.07 -16.78 -8.18
C ARG A 14 8.80 -17.55 -7.82
N PHE A 15 8.02 -17.05 -6.87
CA PHE A 15 6.74 -17.64 -6.44
C PHE A 15 5.54 -16.98 -7.10
N SER A 16 5.77 -15.87 -7.78
CA SER A 16 4.71 -15.09 -8.39
C SER A 16 4.16 -15.74 -9.64
N LYS A 17 2.85 -15.74 -9.78
CA LYS A 17 2.17 -16.09 -11.03
C LYS A 17 2.24 -14.89 -11.99
N LYS A 18 2.13 -15.15 -13.28
CA LYS A 18 2.09 -14.08 -14.28
C LYS A 18 0.74 -13.39 -14.27
N LEU A 19 0.73 -12.10 -14.58
CA LEU A 19 -0.50 -11.29 -14.69
C LEU A 19 -1.44 -11.75 -15.84
N ASP A 20 -0.94 -12.55 -16.78
CA ASP A 20 -1.76 -13.13 -17.86
C ASP A 20 -2.71 -14.23 -17.36
N ASN A 21 -2.58 -14.68 -16.12
CA ASN A 21 -3.55 -15.56 -15.48
C ASN A 21 -4.81 -14.79 -15.06
N LEU A 22 -5.57 -14.35 -16.06
CA LEU A 22 -6.75 -13.50 -15.84
C LEU A 22 -7.85 -14.18 -15.02
N THR A 23 -7.87 -15.51 -14.97
CA THR A 23 -8.85 -16.26 -14.15
C THR A 23 -8.65 -16.00 -12.66
N LEU A 24 -7.42 -15.83 -12.22
CA LEU A 24 -7.14 -15.49 -10.82
C LEU A 24 -7.41 -14.02 -10.50
N LEU A 25 -7.29 -13.14 -11.51
CA LEU A 25 -7.50 -11.72 -11.35
C LEU A 25 -8.98 -11.34 -11.36
N THR A 26 -9.72 -11.90 -12.34
CA THR A 26 -11.09 -11.45 -12.62
C THR A 26 -12.12 -12.06 -11.68
N ASN A 27 -13.17 -11.27 -11.42
CA ASN A 27 -14.32 -11.62 -10.59
C ASN A 27 -13.94 -11.99 -9.14
N GLN A 28 -12.75 -11.59 -8.69
CA GLN A 28 -12.33 -11.64 -7.30
C GLN A 28 -12.54 -10.27 -6.63
N HIS A 29 -12.70 -10.29 -5.32
CA HIS A 29 -12.80 -9.11 -4.49
C HIS A 29 -11.41 -8.74 -3.97
N TRP A 30 -10.78 -7.73 -4.57
CA TRP A 30 -9.47 -7.25 -4.20
C TRP A 30 -9.59 -6.01 -3.33
N VAL A 31 -9.25 -6.13 -2.05
CA VAL A 31 -9.21 -5.00 -1.12
C VAL A 31 -7.83 -4.36 -1.18
N ILE A 32 -7.78 -3.07 -1.50
CA ILE A 32 -6.52 -2.32 -1.44
C ILE A 32 -6.15 -2.07 0.02
N ILE A 33 -4.90 -2.31 0.34
CA ILE A 33 -4.36 -2.00 1.65
C ILE A 33 -3.91 -0.55 1.64
N ASP A 34 -4.64 0.25 2.40
CA ASP A 34 -4.38 1.66 2.61
C ASP A 34 -4.19 1.87 4.12
N ASP A 35 -2.98 2.19 4.53
CA ASP A 35 -2.60 2.28 5.94
C ASP A 35 -3.27 3.45 6.69
N ILE A 36 -3.91 4.38 5.95
CA ILE A 36 -4.41 5.63 6.54
C ILE A 36 -5.90 5.63 6.79
N ALA A 37 -6.65 4.96 5.96
CA ALA A 37 -8.09 5.02 6.08
C ALA A 37 -8.64 3.66 6.50
N ASN A 38 -9.36 3.60 7.61
CA ASN A 38 -10.29 2.50 7.94
C ASN A 38 -11.37 2.30 6.85
N ASN A 39 -11.11 2.77 5.64
CA ASN A 39 -12.00 2.76 4.50
C ASN A 39 -11.61 1.59 3.59
N LYS A 40 -12.43 0.57 3.60
CA LYS A 40 -12.30 -0.56 2.70
C LYS A 40 -12.54 -0.09 1.26
N ASN A 41 -11.49 -0.11 0.44
CA ASN A 41 -11.57 0.14 -0.99
C ASN A 41 -11.49 -1.20 -1.72
N LEU A 42 -12.57 -1.57 -2.37
CA LEU A 42 -12.72 -2.84 -3.06
C LEU A 42 -12.59 -2.66 -4.58
N TYR A 43 -11.76 -3.48 -5.20
CA TYR A 43 -11.54 -3.53 -6.64
C TYR A 43 -12.03 -4.86 -7.21
N ILE A 44 -12.87 -4.83 -8.22
CA ILE A 44 -13.36 -6.03 -8.91
C ILE A 44 -13.05 -5.88 -10.40
N PHE A 45 -12.06 -6.61 -10.87
CA PHE A 45 -11.72 -6.70 -12.29
C PHE A 45 -12.72 -7.64 -12.98
N ARG A 46 -13.41 -7.14 -14.00
CA ARG A 46 -14.36 -7.93 -14.78
C ARG A 46 -13.71 -8.44 -16.07
N ALA A 47 -14.14 -9.60 -16.56
CA ALA A 47 -13.61 -10.19 -17.79
C ALA A 47 -13.87 -9.35 -19.06
N ASN A 48 -14.84 -8.43 -19.00
CA ASN A 48 -15.17 -7.48 -20.08
C ASN A 48 -14.37 -6.17 -20.00
N ASN A 49 -13.26 -6.15 -19.26
CA ASN A 49 -12.40 -4.98 -19.05
C ASN A 49 -13.03 -3.85 -18.20
N ASP A 50 -14.21 -4.06 -17.61
CA ASP A 50 -14.73 -3.13 -16.61
C ASP A 50 -14.02 -3.35 -15.27
N LEU A 51 -13.72 -2.27 -14.59
CA LEU A 51 -13.24 -2.26 -13.19
C LEU A 51 -14.29 -1.59 -12.32
N LEU A 52 -14.77 -2.31 -11.33
CA LEU A 52 -15.63 -1.74 -10.29
C LEU A 52 -14.79 -1.40 -9.08
N ILE A 53 -14.89 -0.16 -8.62
CA ILE A 53 -14.21 0.33 -7.42
C ILE A 53 -15.28 0.73 -6.41
N SER A 54 -15.36 0.00 -5.30
CA SER A 54 -16.27 0.35 -4.22
C SER A 54 -15.49 1.05 -3.10
N LYS A 55 -15.95 2.23 -2.73
CA LYS A 55 -15.40 3.01 -1.62
C LYS A 55 -16.55 3.45 -0.72
N ASN A 56 -16.56 2.99 0.54
CA ASN A 56 -17.60 3.33 1.51
C ASN A 56 -19.03 3.11 0.96
N GLY A 57 -19.24 1.99 0.28
CA GLY A 57 -20.55 1.64 -0.32
C GLY A 57 -20.89 2.39 -1.62
N LYS A 58 -20.09 3.35 -2.05
CA LYS A 58 -20.24 4.00 -3.35
C LYS A 58 -19.42 3.27 -4.41
N VAL A 59 -20.03 2.98 -5.55
CA VAL A 59 -19.38 2.27 -6.65
C VAL A 59 -19.04 3.25 -7.79
N GLU A 60 -17.77 3.30 -8.13
CA GLU A 60 -17.23 3.96 -9.31
C GLU A 60 -16.98 2.91 -10.39
N LYS A 61 -17.29 3.24 -11.65
CA LYS A 61 -16.92 2.43 -12.81
C LYS A 61 -15.65 2.99 -13.42
N ALA A 62 -14.70 2.10 -13.65
CA ALA A 62 -13.43 2.36 -14.31
C ALA A 62 -13.21 1.31 -15.40
N ARG A 63 -12.09 1.37 -16.08
CA ARG A 63 -11.68 0.35 -17.05
C ARG A 63 -10.30 -0.18 -16.67
N TRP A 64 -10.02 -1.41 -17.06
CA TRP A 64 -8.71 -2.00 -16.96
C TRP A 64 -8.39 -2.79 -18.22
N GLU A 65 -7.10 -2.90 -18.51
CA GLU A 65 -6.62 -3.66 -19.66
C GLU A 65 -5.27 -4.32 -19.34
N TYR A 66 -5.13 -5.59 -19.67
CA TYR A 66 -3.84 -6.27 -19.68
C TYR A 66 -3.14 -6.00 -21.01
N LEU A 67 -2.04 -5.26 -20.97
CA LEU A 67 -1.29 -4.84 -22.17
C LEU A 67 -0.24 -5.84 -22.63
N GLY A 68 -0.15 -7.02 -22.01
CA GLY A 68 0.96 -7.93 -22.22
C GLY A 68 2.21 -7.53 -21.41
N ASN A 69 3.28 -8.34 -21.50
CA ASN A 69 4.55 -8.09 -20.82
C ASN A 69 4.41 -7.73 -19.32
N ASN A 70 3.50 -8.43 -18.63
CA ASN A 70 3.22 -8.20 -17.22
C ASN A 70 2.86 -6.72 -16.90
N SER A 71 2.09 -6.07 -17.77
CA SER A 71 1.65 -4.69 -17.62
C SER A 71 0.12 -4.61 -17.57
N LEU A 72 -0.38 -3.77 -16.69
CA LEU A 72 -1.80 -3.52 -16.47
C LEU A 72 -2.08 -2.02 -16.56
N LEU A 73 -3.05 -1.64 -17.38
CA LEU A 73 -3.57 -0.29 -17.45
C LEU A 73 -4.84 -0.19 -16.60
N ILE A 74 -4.96 0.86 -15.82
CA ILE A 74 -6.19 1.21 -15.11
C ILE A 74 -6.56 2.65 -15.48
N GLU A 75 -7.73 2.79 -16.12
CA GLU A 75 -8.30 4.07 -16.49
C GLU A 75 -9.46 4.42 -15.55
N ARG A 76 -9.30 5.50 -14.82
CA ARG A 76 -10.34 6.12 -14.01
C ARG A 76 -10.81 7.40 -14.69
N LYS A 77 -11.89 7.98 -14.20
CA LYS A 77 -12.52 9.18 -14.77
C LYS A 77 -11.51 10.30 -15.04
N ASP A 78 -10.62 10.56 -14.10
CA ASP A 78 -9.72 11.72 -14.12
C ASP A 78 -8.24 11.32 -14.25
N GLU A 79 -7.92 10.03 -14.20
CA GLU A 79 -6.56 9.53 -14.10
C GLU A 79 -6.39 8.19 -14.81
N THR A 80 -5.27 8.00 -15.48
CA THR A 80 -4.88 6.75 -16.11
C THR A 80 -3.50 6.33 -15.61
N TYR A 81 -3.35 5.08 -15.22
CA TYR A 81 -2.13 4.56 -14.63
C TYR A 81 -1.67 3.29 -15.32
N LEU A 82 -0.39 3.23 -15.59
CA LEU A 82 0.30 2.03 -16.04
C LEU A 82 0.99 1.37 -14.84
N PHE A 83 0.68 0.10 -14.66
CA PHE A 83 1.30 -0.74 -13.65
C PHE A 83 2.17 -1.80 -14.28
N LYS A 84 3.24 -2.14 -13.57
CA LYS A 84 4.05 -3.32 -13.78
C LYS A 84 3.74 -4.37 -12.73
N HIS A 85 3.93 -5.59 -13.08
CA HIS A 85 3.83 -6.72 -12.17
C HIS A 85 4.90 -6.63 -11.07
N GLY A 86 4.46 -6.65 -9.82
CA GLY A 86 5.30 -6.83 -8.65
C GLY A 86 5.24 -8.28 -8.18
N PHE A 87 4.10 -8.68 -7.62
CA PHE A 87 3.81 -10.04 -7.17
C PHE A 87 2.33 -10.37 -7.41
N PHE A 88 2.03 -11.61 -7.76
CA PHE A 88 0.66 -12.05 -7.97
C PHE A 88 0.48 -13.52 -7.64
N ASP A 89 -0.51 -13.80 -6.81
CA ASP A 89 -1.03 -15.14 -6.59
C ASP A 89 -2.56 -15.11 -6.31
N GLU A 90 -3.10 -16.15 -5.72
CA GLU A 90 -4.52 -16.21 -5.36
C GLU A 90 -4.89 -15.36 -4.14
N ASN A 91 -3.91 -14.91 -3.36
CA ASN A 91 -4.06 -14.20 -2.10
C ASN A 91 -3.75 -12.72 -2.21
N ILE A 92 -2.68 -12.38 -2.93
CA ILE A 92 -2.09 -11.05 -2.99
C ILE A 92 -1.82 -10.65 -4.44
N LEU A 93 -2.17 -9.42 -4.78
CA LEU A 93 -1.79 -8.74 -6.01
C LEU A 93 -0.99 -7.48 -5.64
N ALA A 94 0.31 -7.47 -5.91
CA ALA A 94 1.16 -6.30 -5.79
C ALA A 94 1.46 -5.73 -7.17
N LEU A 95 1.02 -4.50 -7.41
CA LEU A 95 1.21 -3.78 -8.66
C LEU A 95 2.19 -2.63 -8.43
N LYS A 96 3.28 -2.58 -9.19
CA LYS A 96 4.24 -1.49 -9.18
C LYS A 96 3.78 -0.39 -10.13
N VAL A 97 3.74 0.85 -9.68
CA VAL A 97 3.51 2.00 -10.57
C VAL A 97 4.67 2.11 -11.55
N ASP A 98 4.38 2.23 -12.85
CA ASP A 98 5.44 2.34 -13.86
C ASP A 98 6.30 3.58 -13.61
N SER A 99 7.62 3.42 -13.74
CA SER A 99 8.63 4.47 -13.52
C SER A 99 8.71 5.03 -12.09
N LYS A 100 8.06 4.37 -11.11
CA LYS A 100 8.17 4.73 -9.69
C LYS A 100 8.48 3.50 -8.85
N ASP A 101 9.07 3.73 -7.67
CA ASP A 101 9.27 2.66 -6.69
C ASP A 101 8.13 2.60 -5.67
N GLU A 102 6.91 2.61 -6.21
CA GLU A 102 5.67 2.58 -5.45
C GLU A 102 4.87 1.33 -5.80
N TYR A 103 4.34 0.66 -4.79
CA TYR A 103 3.51 -0.54 -4.93
C TYR A 103 2.11 -0.29 -4.38
N ALA A 104 1.11 -0.78 -5.11
CA ALA A 104 -0.25 -0.96 -4.61
C ALA A 104 -0.44 -2.43 -4.23
N PHE A 105 -0.80 -2.69 -2.98
CA PHE A 105 -1.09 -4.03 -2.48
C PHE A 105 -2.59 -4.24 -2.40
N LEU A 106 -3.06 -5.30 -3.03
CA LEU A 106 -4.45 -5.72 -3.02
C LEU A 106 -4.53 -7.14 -2.47
N ILE A 107 -5.43 -7.36 -1.54
CA ILE A 107 -5.65 -8.65 -0.89
C ILE A 107 -6.96 -9.23 -1.36
N ASN A 108 -6.97 -10.53 -1.64
CA ASN A 108 -8.19 -11.23 -1.97
C ASN A 108 -9.07 -11.37 -0.71
N GLU A 109 -10.16 -10.60 -0.65
CA GLU A 109 -11.07 -10.56 0.49
C GLU A 109 -11.65 -11.93 0.83
N ASN A 110 -11.94 -12.75 -0.18
CA ASN A 110 -12.52 -14.08 0.03
C ASN A 110 -11.58 -15.03 0.77
N LYS A 111 -10.28 -14.71 0.82
CA LYS A 111 -9.26 -15.53 1.48
C LYS A 111 -8.90 -14.99 2.88
N TYR A 112 -8.86 -13.67 3.03
CA TYR A 112 -8.31 -12.99 4.22
C TYR A 112 -9.18 -11.81 4.67
N ASP A 113 -10.45 -12.06 4.97
CA ASP A 113 -11.37 -11.01 5.42
C ASP A 113 -10.91 -10.42 6.76
N GLY A 114 -10.31 -9.21 6.68
CA GLY A 114 -9.85 -8.44 7.84
C GLY A 114 -8.53 -8.90 8.48
N GLU A 115 -7.94 -10.04 8.09
CA GLU A 115 -6.69 -10.53 8.68
C GLU A 115 -5.47 -9.78 8.16
N LEU A 116 -5.40 -9.54 6.83
CA LEU A 116 -4.31 -8.82 6.18
C LEU A 116 -4.70 -7.35 5.93
N ASN A 117 -4.91 -6.60 6.97
CA ASN A 117 -5.46 -5.25 6.91
C ASN A 117 -4.41 -4.12 7.03
N SER A 118 -3.12 -4.46 7.06
CA SER A 118 -2.03 -3.49 7.04
C SER A 118 -0.87 -3.97 6.16
N ILE A 119 -0.04 -3.04 5.69
CA ILE A 119 1.17 -3.36 4.89
C ILE A 119 2.12 -4.25 5.68
N GLU A 120 2.22 -4.06 6.99
CA GLU A 120 3.02 -4.88 7.89
C GLU A 120 2.57 -6.33 7.87
N LYS A 121 1.28 -6.58 8.12
CA LYS A 121 0.72 -7.94 8.10
C LYS A 121 0.86 -8.61 6.73
N VAL A 122 0.76 -7.85 5.65
CA VAL A 122 1.04 -8.32 4.29
C VAL A 122 2.50 -8.70 4.14
N GLY A 123 3.43 -7.88 4.64
CA GLY A 123 4.86 -8.18 4.66
C GLY A 123 5.16 -9.46 5.43
N ASP A 124 4.65 -9.59 6.64
CA ASP A 124 4.80 -10.78 7.48
C ASP A 124 4.23 -12.04 6.81
N PHE A 125 3.08 -11.91 6.18
CA PHE A 125 2.48 -13.00 5.42
C PHE A 125 3.35 -13.44 4.25
N LEU A 126 3.90 -12.50 3.49
CA LEU A 126 4.79 -12.79 2.36
C LEU A 126 6.09 -13.47 2.82
N ILE A 127 6.70 -12.99 3.92
CA ILE A 127 7.88 -13.60 4.51
C ILE A 127 7.57 -15.02 4.98
N LYS A 128 6.50 -15.17 5.74
CA LYS A 128 6.11 -16.46 6.32
C LYS A 128 5.83 -17.53 5.28
N ASN A 129 5.21 -17.17 4.16
CA ASN A 129 4.72 -18.15 3.18
C ASN A 129 5.65 -18.38 1.99
N TYR A 130 6.52 -17.40 1.66
CA TYR A 130 7.30 -17.46 0.42
C TYR A 130 8.82 -17.32 0.60
N ILE A 131 9.29 -16.82 1.73
CA ILE A 131 10.73 -16.66 1.98
C ILE A 131 11.24 -17.81 2.84
N ASP A 132 12.41 -18.36 2.46
CA ASP A 132 13.05 -19.46 3.17
C ASP A 132 13.25 -19.09 4.66
N PRO A 133 12.96 -20.03 5.61
CA PRO A 133 13.18 -19.83 7.04
C PRO A 133 14.60 -19.37 7.43
N GLN A 134 15.62 -19.71 6.64
CA GLN A 134 17.00 -19.24 6.88
C GLN A 134 17.18 -17.74 6.58
N LEU A 135 16.60 -17.23 5.49
CA LEU A 135 16.57 -15.79 5.20
C LEU A 135 15.79 -14.99 6.23
N ARG A 136 14.83 -15.64 6.89
CA ARG A 136 14.05 -15.06 7.97
C ARG A 136 14.92 -14.72 9.19
N GLN A 137 15.84 -15.62 9.57
CA GLN A 137 16.76 -15.37 10.67
C GLN A 137 17.72 -14.21 10.37
N ASP A 138 18.19 -14.08 9.13
CA ASP A 138 19.08 -12.97 8.74
C ASP A 138 18.35 -11.61 8.75
N ILE A 139 17.07 -11.58 8.40
CA ILE A 139 16.25 -10.36 8.45
C ILE A 139 15.93 -9.99 9.91
N GLU A 140 15.56 -10.96 10.75
CA GLU A 140 15.30 -10.76 12.18
C GLU A 140 16.58 -10.30 12.91
N HIS A 141 17.76 -10.83 12.55
CA HIS A 141 19.03 -10.39 13.13
C HIS A 141 19.48 -9.00 12.64
N THR A 142 19.11 -8.59 11.42
CA THR A 142 19.47 -7.27 10.89
C THR A 142 18.54 -6.16 11.41
N THR A 143 17.31 -6.50 11.78
CA THR A 143 16.35 -5.58 12.43
C THR A 143 16.37 -5.65 13.95
N GLY A 144 17.03 -6.67 14.52
CA GLY A 144 17.07 -6.94 15.96
C GLY A 144 18.18 -6.20 16.71
N ILE A 145 18.34 -4.90 16.54
CA ILE A 145 19.09 -4.09 17.52
C ILE A 145 18.16 -3.80 18.69
N ILE A 146 18.20 -4.67 19.69
CA ILE A 146 17.67 -4.38 21.02
C ILE A 146 18.56 -3.31 21.64
N ILE A 147 18.11 -2.08 21.67
CA ILE A 147 18.71 -1.03 22.47
C ILE A 147 17.79 -0.80 23.67
N GLU A 148 18.09 -1.45 24.79
CA GLU A 148 17.60 -1.04 26.10
C GLU A 148 18.33 0.23 26.56
N GLN A 149 17.76 1.38 26.30
CA GLN A 149 18.05 2.61 27.03
C GLN A 149 16.78 3.44 27.20
N PRO A 150 16.60 4.17 28.32
CA PRO A 150 15.41 5.01 28.52
C PRO A 150 15.43 6.15 27.51
N ILE A 151 14.38 6.21 26.69
CA ILE A 151 14.32 7.06 25.52
C ILE A 151 13.66 8.39 25.90
N GLU A 152 14.42 9.47 25.77
CA GLU A 152 13.83 10.80 25.60
C GLU A 152 12.88 10.74 24.40
N VAL A 153 11.63 11.12 24.59
CA VAL A 153 10.62 11.18 23.53
C VAL A 153 11.04 12.27 22.54
N LYS A 154 11.85 11.90 21.58
CA LYS A 154 12.16 12.77 20.44
C LYS A 154 10.99 12.64 19.48
N LEU A 155 10.24 13.71 19.30
CA LEU A 155 9.21 13.80 18.27
C LEU A 155 9.86 13.44 16.90
N LEU A 156 9.46 12.31 16.35
CA LEU A 156 9.89 11.90 15.01
C LEU A 156 8.88 12.47 14.02
N LEU A 157 9.36 13.20 13.03
CA LEU A 157 8.56 13.63 11.89
C LEU A 157 8.81 12.67 10.73
N MET A 158 7.76 12.03 10.23
CA MET A 158 7.81 11.27 8.98
C MET A 158 7.42 12.16 7.81
N SER A 159 8.22 12.14 6.76
CA SER A 159 8.04 12.99 5.59
C SER A 159 7.43 12.23 4.42
N TYR A 160 6.48 12.85 3.75
CA TYR A 160 5.80 12.34 2.57
C TYR A 160 5.79 13.41 1.48
N GLU A 161 6.17 13.02 0.26
CA GLU A 161 5.99 13.88 -0.90
C GLU A 161 4.51 13.84 -1.33
N THR A 162 3.90 15.01 -1.44
CA THR A 162 2.49 15.13 -1.82
C THR A 162 2.33 15.98 -3.08
N ASP A 163 1.11 16.02 -3.62
CA ASP A 163 0.71 16.92 -4.71
C ASP A 163 0.76 18.41 -4.33
N LYS A 164 0.92 18.74 -3.03
CA LYS A 164 0.92 20.10 -2.49
C LYS A 164 2.22 20.50 -1.81
N GLY A 165 3.24 19.64 -1.79
CA GLY A 165 4.52 19.87 -1.12
C GLY A 165 4.90 18.74 -0.18
N LYS A 166 5.94 18.95 0.63
CA LYS A 166 6.44 17.98 1.60
C LYS A 166 5.59 18.00 2.86
N LEU A 167 4.80 16.95 3.05
CA LEU A 167 3.99 16.75 4.26
C LEU A 167 4.82 15.99 5.31
N GLU A 168 4.92 16.54 6.51
CA GLU A 168 5.57 15.93 7.66
C GLU A 168 4.53 15.65 8.74
N VAL A 169 4.51 14.41 9.28
CA VAL A 169 3.52 13.98 10.27
C VAL A 169 4.23 13.55 11.55
N GLU A 170 3.74 14.00 12.69
CA GLU A 170 4.25 13.59 14.01
C GLU A 170 4.04 12.09 14.24
N GLN A 171 5.11 11.43 14.72
CA GLN A 171 5.04 10.04 15.14
C GLN A 171 5.53 9.85 16.57
N THR A 172 4.93 8.92 17.28
CA THR A 172 5.43 8.48 18.58
C THR A 172 6.29 7.23 18.41
N HIS A 173 7.29 7.09 19.23
CA HIS A 173 8.43 6.15 19.14
C HIS A 173 8.09 4.65 19.04
N ASN A 174 6.86 4.24 19.27
CA ASN A 174 6.41 2.84 19.20
C ASN A 174 5.32 2.59 18.14
N SER A 175 5.04 3.55 17.31
CA SER A 175 4.12 3.34 16.20
C SER A 175 4.97 3.11 14.97
N TYR A 176 4.80 1.99 14.34
CA TYR A 176 5.12 1.84 12.92
C TYR A 176 4.55 3.04 12.16
N PRO A 177 5.09 3.42 10.99
CA PRO A 177 4.80 4.67 10.31
C PRO A 177 3.35 4.76 9.81
N ASP A 178 2.42 4.62 10.72
CA ASP A 178 1.01 4.82 10.42
C ASP A 178 0.72 6.31 10.56
N ILE A 179 0.28 6.92 9.48
CA ILE A 179 -0.37 8.23 9.55
C ILE A 179 -1.69 8.00 10.29
N CYS A 180 -1.67 8.18 11.59
CA CYS A 180 -2.82 7.96 12.43
C CYS A 180 -3.67 9.23 12.54
N VAL A 181 -4.98 9.05 12.56
CA VAL A 181 -5.95 10.11 12.89
C VAL A 181 -5.58 10.80 14.20
N GLY A 182 -5.66 12.14 14.24
CA GLY A 182 -5.33 12.96 15.41
C GLY A 182 -3.85 13.32 15.54
N ARG A 183 -2.98 12.96 14.59
CA ARG A 183 -1.57 13.38 14.57
C ARG A 183 -1.44 14.75 13.91
N ARG A 184 -0.49 15.56 14.41
CA ARG A 184 -0.16 16.84 13.79
C ARG A 184 0.51 16.62 12.45
N ALA A 185 0.15 17.46 11.50
CA ALA A 185 0.72 17.48 10.17
C ALA A 185 1.25 18.87 9.82
N PHE A 186 2.41 18.90 9.16
CA PHE A 186 3.09 20.10 8.73
C PHE A 186 3.35 20.04 7.23
N LEU A 187 3.10 21.12 6.52
CA LEU A 187 3.41 21.26 5.12
C LEU A 187 4.58 22.25 4.98
N ASP A 188 5.69 21.78 4.41
CA ASP A 188 6.91 22.58 4.25
C ASP A 188 7.35 23.30 5.53
N GLY A 189 7.22 22.63 6.69
CA GLY A 189 7.63 23.12 8.00
C GLY A 189 6.63 24.01 8.72
N SER A 190 5.45 24.30 8.14
CA SER A 190 4.34 25.02 8.76
C SER A 190 3.17 24.10 9.01
N GLU A 191 2.27 24.44 9.94
CA GLU A 191 1.05 23.67 10.17
C GLU A 191 0.29 23.46 8.85
N ALA A 192 -0.04 22.22 8.54
CA ALA A 192 -0.63 21.89 7.25
C ALA A 192 -2.06 22.42 7.13
N PRO A 193 -2.39 23.18 6.08
CA PRO A 193 -3.74 23.68 5.84
C PRO A 193 -4.76 22.54 5.70
N ASP A 194 -6.01 22.85 6.02
CA ASP A 194 -7.13 21.94 5.81
C ASP A 194 -7.21 21.50 4.35
N GLY A 195 -7.44 20.23 4.14
CA GLY A 195 -7.61 19.69 2.79
C GLY A 195 -7.15 18.26 2.64
N LYS A 196 -7.28 17.78 1.42
CA LYS A 196 -6.88 16.44 1.03
C LYS A 196 -5.53 16.48 0.33
N TYR A 197 -4.62 15.63 0.78
CA TYR A 197 -3.25 15.51 0.30
C TYR A 197 -3.05 14.13 -0.30
N LYS A 198 -2.45 14.08 -1.49
CA LYS A 198 -2.15 12.82 -2.17
C LYS A 198 -0.74 12.37 -1.79
N LEU A 199 -0.64 11.26 -1.09
CA LEU A 199 0.63 10.68 -0.63
C LEU A 199 1.19 9.61 -1.56
N GLY A 200 0.36 9.08 -2.45
CA GLY A 200 0.73 8.01 -3.40
C GLY A 200 -0.39 7.75 -4.38
N PHE A 201 -0.29 6.65 -5.12
CA PHE A 201 -1.21 6.36 -6.24
C PHE A 201 -2.70 6.39 -5.86
N LEU A 202 -3.09 5.74 -4.78
CA LEU A 202 -4.46 5.73 -4.26
C LEU A 202 -4.52 6.22 -2.80
N TRP A 203 -3.45 6.80 -2.34
CA TRP A 203 -3.22 7.12 -0.96
C TRP A 203 -3.41 8.62 -0.72
N PHE A 204 -4.45 8.95 0.03
CA PHE A 204 -4.79 10.32 0.39
C PHE A 204 -4.94 10.43 1.90
N VAL A 205 -4.51 11.56 2.43
CA VAL A 205 -4.79 11.96 3.81
C VAL A 205 -5.64 13.23 3.78
N GLU A 206 -6.59 13.33 4.69
CA GLU A 206 -7.35 14.53 4.92
C GLU A 206 -6.84 15.21 6.20
N ILE A 207 -6.59 16.52 6.12
CA ILE A 207 -6.12 17.33 7.24
C ILE A 207 -7.20 18.32 7.58
N LYS A 208 -7.47 18.45 8.89
CA LYS A 208 -8.40 19.42 9.45
C LYS A 208 -7.82 19.97 10.75
N ASP A 209 -7.78 21.29 10.87
CA ASP A 209 -7.21 22.01 12.03
C ASP A 209 -5.77 21.55 12.34
N GLY A 210 -4.94 21.33 11.29
CA GLY A 210 -3.55 20.85 11.41
C GLY A 210 -3.39 19.39 11.85
N LEU A 211 -4.48 18.64 11.97
CA LEU A 211 -4.50 17.24 12.39
C LEU A 211 -4.95 16.32 11.25
N ILE A 212 -4.41 15.11 11.25
CA ILE A 212 -4.90 14.03 10.38
C ILE A 212 -6.32 13.65 10.82
N PHE A 213 -7.23 13.58 9.84
CA PHE A 213 -8.66 13.32 10.06
C PHE A 213 -9.13 12.04 9.38
#